data_9a2581f3d7226a4a831fc22aca936b63
#
_entry.id   9a2581f3d7226a4a831fc22aca936b63
#
_cell.length_a   1.000
_cell.length_b   1.000
_cell.length_c   1.000
_cell.angle_alpha   90.00
_cell.angle_beta   90.00
_cell.angle_gamma   90.00
#
_symmetry.space_group_name_H-M   'P 1'
#
loop_
_entity.id
_entity.type
_entity.pdbx_description
1 polymer ?
#
loop_
_entity_poly.entity_id
_entity_poly.type
_entity_poly.pdbx_seq_one_letter_code
_entity_poly.pdbx_strand_id
1 'polypeptide(L)'
;MKDLYDVIGVSKQASQDEIKKAYRKLALKYHPDKNPGDKEAEVKFKEAAEAYAVLSNQQKRSRYDQFGHAGVGMGDNAGPSGFGGGVHMSMDDIFSQFGDIFGGSPFESIFGGGSRGGRKRGRGSDIRIKLKISFEEIAKGVEKKIKIKRSVLAEGAELITCPTCHGQGQVTTVQNTILGQMRSASICPHCEGSGKRIGNRPSGSGPDGMVKKEETIKIKVPAGVEEGNYMTLNGQGNEDVSGNPGDLIVMFEEEEHPYFVRDGEHVILELNISYPTAVLGGKIEIPTVEGKAGLKIPVGIQSGQVLRMKGKGFPRIRTRSHGDQLVKIQINTPKKLSREAKKSIESLEKSLKPITTPFSKIDL
;
A
#
# COMPACT_ATOMS: atom_id res chain seq x y z
N MET A 1 -32.97 14.69 19.63
CA MET A 1 -32.01 13.98 18.74
C MET A 1 -32.53 14.06 17.31
N LYS A 2 -31.66 14.25 16.32
CA LYS A 2 -32.03 14.27 14.89
C LYS A 2 -32.34 12.85 14.42
N ASP A 3 -33.23 12.67 13.45
CA ASP A 3 -33.47 11.37 12.82
C ASP A 3 -32.19 10.92 12.09
N LEU A 4 -31.78 9.64 12.25
CA LEU A 4 -30.56 9.12 11.66
C LEU A 4 -30.59 9.13 10.13
N TYR A 5 -31.76 9.01 9.52
CA TYR A 5 -31.94 9.13 8.08
C TYR A 5 -31.71 10.57 7.60
N ASP A 6 -32.18 11.56 8.37
CA ASP A 6 -31.93 12.97 8.08
C ASP A 6 -30.46 13.35 8.23
N VAL A 7 -29.77 12.76 9.21
CA VAL A 7 -28.32 12.98 9.42
C VAL A 7 -27.51 12.50 8.21
N ILE A 8 -27.86 11.35 7.64
CA ILE A 8 -27.20 10.84 6.42
C ILE A 8 -27.74 11.51 5.15
N GLY A 9 -28.94 12.08 5.19
CA GLY A 9 -29.57 12.73 4.06
C GLY A 9 -30.21 11.75 3.07
N VAL A 10 -30.85 10.69 3.59
CA VAL A 10 -31.56 9.68 2.79
C VAL A 10 -32.99 9.46 3.30
N SER A 11 -33.85 8.87 2.48
CA SER A 11 -35.21 8.51 2.91
C SER A 11 -35.21 7.27 3.82
N LYS A 12 -36.26 7.09 4.62
CA LYS A 12 -36.44 5.90 5.47
C LYS A 12 -36.55 4.58 4.67
N GLN A 13 -36.84 4.68 3.37
CA GLN A 13 -36.94 3.53 2.46
C GLN A 13 -35.65 3.29 1.69
N ALA A 14 -34.57 4.05 1.96
CA ALA A 14 -33.31 3.92 1.24
C ALA A 14 -32.70 2.51 1.39
N SER A 15 -32.17 2.00 0.31
CA SER A 15 -31.42 0.75 0.27
C SER A 15 -30.09 0.85 1.03
N GLN A 16 -29.51 -0.29 1.39
CA GLN A 16 -28.19 -0.34 2.06
C GLN A 16 -27.09 0.33 1.21
N ASP A 17 -27.16 0.19 -0.11
CA ASP A 17 -26.19 0.81 -1.01
C ASP A 17 -26.34 2.33 -1.07
N GLU A 18 -27.56 2.85 -1.02
CA GLU A 18 -27.83 4.29 -0.96
C GLU A 18 -27.34 4.90 0.36
N ILE A 19 -27.59 4.24 1.48
CA ILE A 19 -27.08 4.64 2.81
C ILE A 19 -25.55 4.68 2.79
N LYS A 20 -24.91 3.64 2.26
CA LYS A 20 -23.45 3.55 2.15
C LYS A 20 -22.86 4.66 1.27
N LYS A 21 -23.50 4.94 0.13
CA LYS A 21 -23.07 5.97 -0.82
C LYS A 21 -23.21 7.39 -0.22
N ALA A 22 -24.32 7.64 0.48
CA ALA A 22 -24.57 8.92 1.13
C ALA A 22 -23.56 9.15 2.29
N TYR A 23 -23.35 8.15 3.12
CA TYR A 23 -22.34 8.21 4.18
C TYR A 23 -20.94 8.51 3.64
N ARG A 24 -20.49 7.80 2.59
CA ARG A 24 -19.18 8.07 1.95
C ARG A 24 -19.04 9.53 1.49
N LYS A 25 -20.09 10.08 0.92
CA LYS A 25 -20.09 11.48 0.48
C LYS A 25 -19.95 12.47 1.64
N LEU A 26 -20.64 12.23 2.75
CA LEU A 26 -20.55 13.05 3.97
C LEU A 26 -19.19 12.91 4.64
N ALA A 27 -18.70 11.68 4.75
CA ALA A 27 -17.41 11.40 5.35
C ALA A 27 -16.25 12.06 4.58
N LEU A 28 -16.27 12.05 3.24
CA LEU A 28 -15.30 12.77 2.41
C LEU A 28 -15.42 14.30 2.52
N LYS A 29 -16.64 14.81 2.72
CA LYS A 29 -16.89 16.25 2.85
C LYS A 29 -16.39 16.80 4.18
N TYR A 30 -16.63 16.08 5.28
CA TYR A 30 -16.31 16.49 6.65
C TYR A 30 -15.07 15.78 7.23
N HIS A 31 -14.22 15.20 6.36
CA HIS A 31 -12.99 14.53 6.79
C HIS A 31 -12.07 15.50 7.53
N PRO A 32 -11.45 15.10 8.68
CA PRO A 32 -10.58 15.98 9.44
C PRO A 32 -9.36 16.45 8.64
N ASP A 33 -8.82 15.64 7.74
CA ASP A 33 -7.69 16.06 6.89
C ASP A 33 -8.07 17.15 5.88
N LYS A 34 -9.35 17.21 5.48
CA LYS A 34 -9.85 18.26 4.57
C LYS A 34 -10.35 19.51 5.31
N ASN A 35 -10.67 19.36 6.60
CA ASN A 35 -11.20 20.42 7.45
C ASN A 35 -10.42 20.50 8.77
N PRO A 36 -9.09 20.72 8.74
CA PRO A 36 -8.28 20.71 9.94
C PRO A 36 -8.69 21.85 10.90
N GLY A 37 -9.03 21.47 12.15
CA GLY A 37 -9.43 22.41 13.19
C GLY A 37 -10.88 22.92 13.13
N ASP A 38 -11.68 22.47 12.17
CA ASP A 38 -13.12 22.82 12.08
C ASP A 38 -13.95 21.89 13.00
N LYS A 39 -14.32 22.41 14.16
CA LYS A 39 -15.16 21.70 15.15
C LYS A 39 -16.55 21.35 14.63
N GLU A 40 -17.14 22.16 13.75
CA GLU A 40 -18.44 21.85 13.17
C GLU A 40 -18.37 20.69 12.19
N ALA A 41 -17.30 20.62 11.38
CA ALA A 41 -17.06 19.50 10.50
C ALA A 41 -16.81 18.21 11.30
N GLU A 42 -16.08 18.29 12.43
CA GLU A 42 -15.85 17.17 13.32
C GLU A 42 -17.15 16.61 13.93
N VAL A 43 -18.03 17.48 14.40
CA VAL A 43 -19.36 17.08 14.94
C VAL A 43 -20.20 16.41 13.86
N LYS A 44 -20.27 16.99 12.66
CA LYS A 44 -21.04 16.44 11.54
C LYS A 44 -20.48 15.08 11.07
N PHE A 45 -19.16 14.92 11.12
CA PHE A 45 -18.52 13.65 10.82
C PHE A 45 -18.88 12.57 11.83
N LYS A 46 -18.86 12.87 13.14
CA LYS A 46 -19.27 11.96 14.21
C LYS A 46 -20.75 11.59 14.10
N GLU A 47 -21.65 12.57 13.95
CA GLU A 47 -23.08 12.32 13.76
C GLU A 47 -23.34 11.39 12.56
N ALA A 48 -22.65 11.60 11.44
CA ALA A 48 -22.79 10.75 10.25
C ALA A 48 -22.28 9.32 10.47
N ALA A 49 -21.17 9.16 11.21
CA ALA A 49 -20.61 7.84 11.53
C ALA A 49 -21.53 7.04 12.48
N GLU A 50 -22.06 7.68 13.51
CA GLU A 50 -23.04 7.07 14.43
C GLU A 50 -24.32 6.64 13.70
N ALA A 51 -24.84 7.50 12.84
CA ALA A 51 -26.02 7.18 12.04
C ALA A 51 -25.75 5.99 11.10
N TYR A 52 -24.59 5.94 10.47
CA TYR A 52 -24.20 4.82 9.61
C TYR A 52 -24.00 3.52 10.40
N ALA A 53 -23.43 3.56 11.61
CA ALA A 53 -23.25 2.40 12.47
C ALA A 53 -24.57 1.69 12.83
N VAL A 54 -25.65 2.43 12.88
CA VAL A 54 -27.00 1.88 13.12
C VAL A 54 -27.65 1.44 11.82
N LEU A 55 -27.67 2.30 10.80
CA LEU A 55 -28.43 2.07 9.57
C LEU A 55 -27.80 1.06 8.61
N SER A 56 -26.48 0.83 8.70
CA SER A 56 -25.77 -0.18 7.90
C SER A 56 -26.04 -1.62 8.35
N ASN A 57 -26.41 -1.82 9.60
CA ASN A 57 -26.73 -3.15 10.13
C ASN A 57 -28.24 -3.34 10.12
N GLN A 58 -28.71 -4.37 9.39
CA GLN A 58 -30.15 -4.63 9.22
C GLN A 58 -30.89 -4.87 10.55
N GLN A 59 -30.27 -5.51 11.51
CA GLN A 59 -30.89 -5.75 12.83
C GLN A 59 -30.99 -4.47 13.66
N LYS A 60 -29.95 -3.63 13.66
CA LYS A 60 -29.96 -2.34 14.35
C LYS A 60 -30.92 -1.37 13.68
N ARG A 61 -30.95 -1.35 12.35
CA ARG A 61 -31.89 -0.54 11.57
C ARG A 61 -33.33 -0.91 11.92
N SER A 62 -33.68 -2.21 11.90
CA SER A 62 -35.03 -2.66 12.26
C SER A 62 -35.42 -2.26 13.69
N ARG A 63 -34.50 -2.31 14.66
CA ARG A 63 -34.73 -1.84 16.02
C ARG A 63 -34.90 -0.34 16.11
N TYR A 64 -34.12 0.40 15.33
CA TYR A 64 -34.26 1.86 15.24
C TYR A 64 -35.60 2.24 14.60
N ASP A 65 -36.01 1.56 13.54
CA ASP A 65 -37.29 1.82 12.86
C ASP A 65 -38.50 1.53 13.77
N GLN A 66 -38.40 0.56 14.70
CA GLN A 66 -39.47 0.19 15.63
C GLN A 66 -39.51 1.05 16.92
N PHE A 67 -38.33 1.31 17.48
CA PHE A 67 -38.21 1.93 18.82
C PHE A 67 -37.45 3.27 18.83
N GLY A 68 -37.08 3.78 17.67
CA GLY A 68 -36.29 5.02 17.55
C GLY A 68 -34.93 4.91 18.22
N HIS A 69 -34.42 6.03 18.73
CA HIS A 69 -33.12 6.10 19.41
C HIS A 69 -33.03 5.19 20.65
N ALA A 70 -34.14 4.97 21.37
CA ALA A 70 -34.18 4.07 22.52
C ALA A 70 -33.92 2.61 22.17
N GLY A 71 -34.32 2.16 20.97
CA GLY A 71 -34.11 0.78 20.48
C GLY A 71 -32.67 0.41 20.17
N VAL A 72 -31.80 1.43 20.03
CA VAL A 72 -30.37 1.27 19.70
C VAL A 72 -29.42 1.78 20.80
N GLY A 73 -29.96 2.04 22.01
CA GLY A 73 -29.20 2.43 23.19
C GLY A 73 -28.72 3.89 23.19
N MET A 74 -29.31 4.75 22.38
CA MET A 74 -29.03 6.19 22.31
C MET A 74 -29.95 7.04 23.19
N GLY A 75 -30.71 6.44 24.14
CA GLY A 75 -31.63 7.16 25.03
C GLY A 75 -31.01 7.47 26.39
N ASP A 76 -31.45 8.57 27.03
CA ASP A 76 -30.96 9.09 28.32
C ASP A 76 -31.23 8.16 29.55
N ASN A 77 -31.79 6.97 29.35
CA ASN A 77 -32.21 6.04 30.40
C ASN A 77 -31.69 4.60 30.21
N ALA A 78 -30.41 4.41 29.88
CA ALA A 78 -29.78 3.08 29.89
C ALA A 78 -29.27 2.78 31.31
N GLY A 79 -30.02 1.98 32.08
CA GLY A 79 -29.62 1.47 33.40
C GLY A 79 -28.41 0.53 33.36
N PRO A 80 -27.78 0.16 34.52
CA PRO A 80 -26.47 -0.45 34.64
C PRO A 80 -26.39 -1.96 34.28
N SER A 81 -27.36 -2.50 33.54
CA SER A 81 -27.39 -3.93 33.16
C SER A 81 -27.78 -4.10 31.70
N GLY A 82 -26.78 -4.23 30.83
CA GLY A 82 -26.96 -4.71 29.48
C GLY A 82 -26.56 -3.73 28.41
N PHE A 83 -25.49 -3.99 27.74
CA PHE A 83 -25.07 -3.57 26.37
C PHE A 83 -25.52 -2.15 25.90
N GLY A 84 -25.60 -1.18 26.79
CA GLY A 84 -26.09 0.15 26.57
C GLY A 84 -25.07 1.20 26.99
N GLY A 85 -23.90 1.21 26.39
CA GLY A 85 -23.01 2.36 26.42
C GLY A 85 -23.48 3.32 25.36
N GLY A 86 -23.92 4.55 25.73
CA GLY A 86 -24.04 5.64 24.79
C GLY A 86 -22.75 5.75 24.01
N VAL A 87 -22.83 5.54 22.69
CA VAL A 87 -21.64 5.45 21.83
C VAL A 87 -21.14 6.87 21.59
N HIS A 88 -20.45 7.43 22.60
CA HIS A 88 -19.47 8.48 22.32
C HIS A 88 -18.28 7.77 21.64
N MET A 89 -18.43 7.46 20.35
CA MET A 89 -17.33 6.95 19.57
C MET A 89 -16.24 8.02 19.51
N SER A 90 -15.04 7.67 20.00
CA SER A 90 -13.87 8.49 19.74
C SER A 90 -13.59 8.48 18.24
N MET A 91 -12.85 9.47 17.73
CA MET A 91 -12.44 9.47 16.33
C MET A 91 -11.69 8.19 15.95
N ASP A 92 -10.88 7.65 16.87
CA ASP A 92 -10.14 6.41 16.68
C ASP A 92 -11.04 5.18 16.56
N ASP A 93 -12.17 5.15 17.31
CA ASP A 93 -13.14 4.07 17.22
C ASP A 93 -13.89 4.08 15.89
N ILE A 94 -14.20 5.28 15.38
CA ILE A 94 -14.85 5.46 14.08
C ILE A 94 -13.93 4.97 12.96
N PHE A 95 -12.66 5.34 12.99
CA PHE A 95 -11.69 4.91 11.99
C PHE A 95 -11.39 3.42 12.06
N SER A 96 -11.32 2.83 13.26
CA SER A 96 -11.07 1.39 13.40
C SER A 96 -12.25 0.52 12.95
N GLN A 97 -13.47 1.01 13.11
CA GLN A 97 -14.68 0.24 12.79
C GLN A 97 -15.14 0.38 11.34
N PHE A 98 -14.77 1.48 10.68
CA PHE A 98 -15.21 1.81 9.32
C PHE A 98 -14.07 2.00 8.31
N GLY A 99 -12.82 1.66 8.68
CA GLY A 99 -11.64 1.76 7.83
C GLY A 99 -11.79 1.07 6.47
N ASP A 100 -12.43 -0.09 6.43
CA ASP A 100 -12.69 -0.86 5.18
C ASP A 100 -13.57 -0.13 4.16
N ILE A 101 -14.35 0.86 4.62
CA ILE A 101 -15.26 1.62 3.74
C ILE A 101 -14.54 2.74 3.00
N PHE A 102 -13.44 3.21 3.56
CA PHE A 102 -12.64 4.29 2.98
C PHE A 102 -11.65 3.80 1.90
N GLY A 103 -11.59 2.48 1.65
CA GLY A 103 -10.88 1.88 0.52
C GLY A 103 -9.40 2.28 0.44
N GLY A 104 -8.54 1.54 1.16
CA GLY A 104 -7.10 1.56 0.90
C GLY A 104 -6.40 2.91 1.07
N SER A 105 -6.68 3.62 2.16
CA SER A 105 -5.98 4.86 2.47
C SER A 105 -4.61 4.58 3.10
N PRO A 106 -3.57 5.41 2.87
CA PRO A 106 -2.23 5.31 3.49
C PRO A 106 -2.26 5.33 5.02
N PHE A 107 -3.42 5.50 5.61
CA PHE A 107 -3.66 5.62 7.04
C PHE A 107 -3.48 4.31 7.81
N GLU A 108 -3.64 3.16 7.14
CA GLU A 108 -3.45 1.84 7.77
C GLU A 108 -1.99 1.59 8.19
N SER A 109 -1.05 2.26 7.54
CA SER A 109 0.39 2.14 7.86
C SER A 109 0.84 3.02 9.04
N ILE A 110 0.06 4.07 9.40
CA ILE A 110 0.43 5.02 10.48
C ILE A 110 -0.32 4.71 11.79
N PHE A 111 -1.58 4.27 11.71
CA PHE A 111 -2.41 3.98 12.89
C PHE A 111 -2.65 2.50 13.16
N GLY A 112 -2.23 1.60 12.28
CA GLY A 112 -2.26 0.15 12.48
C GLY A 112 -1.38 -0.39 13.61
N GLY A 113 -0.74 0.48 14.39
CA GLY A 113 0.08 0.13 15.55
C GLY A 113 -0.68 -0.30 16.81
N GLY A 114 -2.00 -0.36 16.79
CA GLY A 114 -2.82 -0.64 17.97
C GLY A 114 -3.82 -1.79 17.85
N SER A 115 -3.91 -2.47 16.72
CA SER A 115 -4.69 -3.70 16.67
C SER A 115 -4.05 -4.73 17.61
N ARG A 116 -4.69 -4.96 18.74
CA ARG A 116 -4.58 -6.20 19.52
C ARG A 116 -5.07 -7.38 18.66
N GLY A 117 -4.50 -7.53 17.47
CA GLY A 117 -4.52 -8.78 16.75
C GLY A 117 -3.85 -9.77 17.66
N GLY A 118 -4.60 -10.72 18.20
CA GLY A 118 -4.04 -11.80 19.00
C GLY A 118 -2.86 -12.33 18.22
N ARG A 119 -1.62 -12.12 18.70
CA ARG A 119 -0.43 -12.77 18.16
C ARG A 119 -0.84 -14.21 17.99
N LYS A 120 -0.89 -14.70 16.75
CA LYS A 120 -1.12 -16.12 16.47
C LYS A 120 -0.10 -16.84 17.31
N ARG A 121 -0.59 -17.41 18.44
CA ARG A 121 0.25 -18.06 19.43
C ARG A 121 1.02 -19.15 18.71
N GLY A 122 2.34 -19.14 18.82
CA GLY A 122 3.19 -20.19 18.33
C GLY A 122 3.57 -20.09 16.85
N ARG A 123 3.87 -18.87 16.34
CA ARG A 123 4.50 -18.69 15.03
C ARG A 123 5.70 -17.76 15.15
N GLY A 124 6.77 -18.08 14.46
CA GLY A 124 7.96 -17.24 14.36
C GLY A 124 7.69 -15.89 13.70
N SER A 125 8.61 -14.96 13.89
CA SER A 125 8.49 -13.62 13.30
C SER A 125 8.76 -13.63 11.80
N ASP A 126 8.04 -12.78 11.08
CA ASP A 126 8.24 -12.61 9.64
C ASP A 126 9.55 -11.84 9.37
N ILE A 127 10.20 -12.20 8.27
CA ILE A 127 11.38 -11.50 7.74
C ILE A 127 10.92 -10.65 6.56
N ARG A 128 11.34 -9.39 6.53
CA ARG A 128 11.07 -8.47 5.42
C ARG A 128 12.37 -8.11 4.74
N ILE A 129 12.42 -8.25 3.43
CA ILE A 129 13.57 -7.87 2.59
C ILE A 129 13.11 -7.00 1.43
N LYS A 130 13.99 -6.11 0.98
CA LYS A 130 13.83 -5.36 -0.26
C LYS A 130 14.66 -6.02 -1.35
N LEU A 131 14.06 -6.29 -2.49
CA LEU A 131 14.72 -6.87 -3.66
C LEU A 131 14.70 -5.85 -4.78
N LYS A 132 15.88 -5.36 -5.15
CA LYS A 132 16.06 -4.47 -6.29
C LYS A 132 15.97 -5.23 -7.59
N ILE A 133 15.24 -4.65 -8.55
CA ILE A 133 14.94 -5.26 -9.84
C ILE A 133 15.16 -4.23 -10.94
N SER A 134 15.90 -4.60 -11.98
CA SER A 134 16.14 -3.75 -13.14
C SER A 134 14.93 -3.75 -14.10
N PHE A 135 14.88 -2.76 -15.00
CA PHE A 135 13.79 -2.62 -15.98
C PHE A 135 13.70 -3.84 -16.91
N GLU A 136 14.84 -4.40 -17.32
CA GLU A 136 14.86 -5.62 -18.14
C GLU A 136 14.33 -6.85 -17.40
N GLU A 137 14.63 -6.96 -16.11
CA GLU A 137 14.13 -8.02 -15.25
C GLU A 137 12.63 -7.89 -15.02
N ILE A 138 12.13 -6.66 -14.85
CA ILE A 138 10.70 -6.38 -14.74
C ILE A 138 9.98 -6.74 -16.04
N ALA A 139 10.56 -6.43 -17.20
CA ALA A 139 9.93 -6.71 -18.48
C ALA A 139 9.81 -8.21 -18.76
N LYS A 140 10.84 -9.00 -18.43
CA LYS A 140 10.91 -10.43 -18.75
C LYS A 140 10.48 -11.35 -17.61
N GLY A 141 10.51 -10.84 -16.37
CA GLY A 141 10.52 -11.66 -15.17
C GLY A 141 11.88 -12.33 -14.95
N VAL A 142 12.19 -12.67 -13.72
CA VAL A 142 13.50 -13.25 -13.38
C VAL A 142 13.40 -14.21 -12.20
N GLU A 143 14.30 -15.19 -12.17
CA GLU A 143 14.53 -16.01 -10.98
C GLU A 143 15.81 -15.53 -10.28
N LYS A 144 15.67 -14.96 -9.08
CA LYS A 144 16.80 -14.51 -8.26
C LYS A 144 17.03 -15.45 -7.10
N LYS A 145 18.30 -15.70 -6.79
CA LYS A 145 18.72 -16.40 -5.57
C LYS A 145 19.13 -15.35 -4.54
N ILE A 146 18.49 -15.36 -3.39
CA ILE A 146 18.83 -14.48 -2.29
C ILE A 146 19.35 -15.30 -1.11
N LYS A 147 20.30 -14.74 -0.38
CA LYS A 147 20.77 -15.28 0.89
C LYS A 147 20.09 -14.54 2.02
N ILE A 148 19.42 -15.27 2.88
CA ILE A 148 18.79 -14.73 4.07
C ILE A 148 19.42 -15.35 5.32
N LYS A 149 19.42 -14.59 6.41
CA LYS A 149 19.79 -15.08 7.74
C LYS A 149 18.50 -15.17 8.54
N ARG A 150 18.12 -16.39 8.92
CA ARG A 150 16.94 -16.63 9.75
C ARG A 150 17.32 -17.31 11.05
N SER A 151 16.57 -17.01 12.11
CA SER A 151 16.68 -17.72 13.37
C SER A 151 15.89 -19.01 13.28
N VAL A 152 16.55 -20.13 13.54
CA VAL A 152 15.96 -21.46 13.57
C VAL A 152 16.24 -22.12 14.90
N LEU A 153 15.40 -23.03 15.34
CA LEU A 153 15.66 -23.82 16.54
C LEU A 153 16.94 -24.67 16.33
N ALA A 154 17.83 -24.63 17.30
CA ALA A 154 19.09 -25.39 17.23
C ALA A 154 18.79 -26.90 17.21
N GLU A 155 19.50 -27.65 16.36
CA GLU A 155 19.42 -29.11 16.34
C GLU A 155 19.81 -29.69 17.69
N GLY A 156 18.95 -30.54 18.28
CA GLY A 156 19.14 -31.09 19.62
C GLY A 156 18.67 -30.19 20.79
N ALA A 157 18.02 -29.08 20.50
CA ALA A 157 17.33 -28.30 21.54
C ALA A 157 16.08 -29.09 22.03
N GLU A 158 16.05 -29.37 23.32
CA GLU A 158 14.91 -30.06 23.94
C GLU A 158 13.87 -29.03 24.42
N LEU A 159 12.63 -29.21 23.97
CA LEU A 159 11.51 -28.38 24.39
C LEU A 159 10.77 -29.05 25.55
N ILE A 160 10.74 -28.36 26.69
CA ILE A 160 9.96 -28.78 27.86
C ILE A 160 8.71 -27.94 28.02
N THR A 161 7.66 -28.51 28.57
CA THR A 161 6.44 -27.76 28.93
C THR A 161 6.80 -26.72 30.00
N CYS A 162 6.32 -25.50 29.82
CA CYS A 162 6.59 -24.42 30.79
C CYS A 162 6.00 -24.78 32.17
N PRO A 163 6.80 -24.87 33.22
CA PRO A 163 6.30 -25.26 34.53
C PRO A 163 5.39 -24.23 35.18
N THR A 164 5.45 -22.97 34.75
CA THR A 164 4.65 -21.88 35.33
C THR A 164 3.22 -21.86 34.80
N CYS A 165 3.02 -22.11 33.53
CA CYS A 165 1.69 -22.12 32.91
C CYS A 165 1.21 -23.50 32.48
N HIS A 166 1.99 -24.55 32.72
CA HIS A 166 1.69 -25.93 32.37
C HIS A 166 1.27 -26.10 30.89
N GLY A 167 1.93 -25.36 30.00
CA GLY A 167 1.65 -25.41 28.56
C GLY A 167 0.58 -24.44 28.07
N GLN A 168 -0.15 -23.75 28.96
CA GLN A 168 -1.27 -22.88 28.58
C GLN A 168 -0.82 -21.54 27.99
N GLY A 169 0.42 -21.14 28.14
CA GLY A 169 0.96 -19.84 27.66
C GLY A 169 0.45 -18.62 28.43
N GLN A 170 -0.49 -18.83 29.38
CA GLN A 170 -1.08 -17.77 30.20
C GLN A 170 -1.11 -18.19 31.67
N VAL A 171 -1.03 -17.21 32.57
CA VAL A 171 -1.22 -17.37 34.00
C VAL A 171 -2.45 -16.57 34.41
N THR A 172 -3.33 -17.20 35.18
CA THR A 172 -4.50 -16.54 35.73
C THR A 172 -4.18 -16.02 37.12
N THR A 173 -4.26 -14.70 37.30
CA THR A 173 -4.10 -14.04 38.59
C THR A 173 -5.47 -13.72 39.15
N VAL A 174 -5.74 -14.14 40.38
CA VAL A 174 -6.96 -13.80 41.11
C VAL A 174 -6.67 -12.66 42.02
N GLN A 175 -7.30 -11.52 41.83
CA GLN A 175 -7.18 -10.35 42.69
C GLN A 175 -8.47 -10.18 43.48
N ASN A 176 -8.39 -10.10 44.80
CA ASN A 176 -9.50 -9.77 45.65
C ASN A 176 -9.68 -8.26 45.66
N THR A 177 -10.78 -7.79 45.11
CA THR A 177 -11.16 -6.35 45.09
C THR A 177 -12.35 -6.16 46.04
N ILE A 178 -12.65 -4.90 46.39
CA ILE A 178 -13.80 -4.53 47.23
C ILE A 178 -15.14 -5.00 46.58
N LEU A 179 -15.15 -5.22 45.27
CA LEU A 179 -16.31 -5.67 44.48
C LEU A 179 -16.35 -7.20 44.25
N GLY A 180 -15.41 -7.96 44.86
CA GLY A 180 -15.33 -9.41 44.70
C GLY A 180 -14.02 -9.85 44.05
N GLN A 181 -13.94 -11.16 43.79
CA GLN A 181 -12.78 -11.78 43.15
C GLN A 181 -12.75 -11.49 41.63
N MET A 182 -11.72 -10.82 41.17
CA MET A 182 -11.48 -10.55 39.78
C MET A 182 -10.39 -11.51 39.24
N ARG A 183 -10.73 -12.26 38.20
CA ARG A 183 -9.77 -13.14 37.53
C ARG A 183 -9.25 -12.46 36.27
N SER A 184 -7.95 -12.19 36.21
CA SER A 184 -7.29 -11.68 35.03
C SER A 184 -6.33 -12.72 34.46
N ALA A 185 -6.38 -12.94 33.14
CA ALA A 185 -5.44 -13.79 32.45
C ALA A 185 -4.34 -12.88 31.83
N SER A 186 -3.09 -13.16 32.18
CA SER A 186 -1.93 -12.48 31.62
C SER A 186 -1.03 -13.47 30.87
N ILE A 187 -0.26 -12.97 29.90
CA ILE A 187 0.75 -13.78 29.21
C ILE A 187 1.75 -14.30 30.23
N CYS A 188 2.09 -15.58 30.17
CA CYS A 188 3.06 -16.18 31.08
C CYS A 188 4.42 -15.51 30.89
N PRO A 189 5.00 -14.88 31.94
CA PRO A 189 6.26 -14.15 31.81
C PRO A 189 7.48 -15.06 31.55
N HIS A 190 7.36 -16.36 31.82
CA HIS A 190 8.49 -17.31 31.68
C HIS A 190 8.54 -17.95 30.29
N CYS A 191 7.46 -18.04 29.56
CA CYS A 191 7.44 -18.61 28.20
C CYS A 191 6.87 -17.63 27.16
N GLU A 192 6.57 -16.40 27.56
CA GLU A 192 6.07 -15.32 26.69
C GLU A 192 4.90 -15.74 25.79
N GLY A 193 4.08 -16.64 26.30
CA GLY A 193 2.89 -17.14 25.59
C GLY A 193 3.08 -18.41 24.78
N SER A 194 4.31 -18.92 24.59
CA SER A 194 4.57 -20.15 23.82
C SER A 194 4.10 -21.43 24.51
N GLY A 195 3.96 -21.43 25.85
CA GLY A 195 3.66 -22.62 26.64
C GLY A 195 4.85 -23.59 26.79
N LYS A 196 5.95 -23.36 26.11
CA LYS A 196 7.15 -24.21 26.09
C LYS A 196 8.39 -23.41 26.50
N ARG A 197 9.42 -24.11 26.95
CA ARG A 197 10.74 -23.58 27.27
C ARG A 197 11.83 -24.52 26.77
N ILE A 198 13.03 -23.99 26.61
CA ILE A 198 14.20 -24.79 26.28
C ILE A 198 14.68 -25.49 27.56
N GLY A 199 14.67 -26.81 27.55
CA GLY A 199 15.21 -27.64 28.68
C GLY A 199 16.71 -27.85 28.55
N ASN A 200 17.16 -28.39 27.41
CA ASN A 200 18.58 -28.54 27.09
C ASN A 200 18.96 -27.60 25.93
N ARG A 201 20.06 -26.89 26.12
CA ARG A 201 20.54 -25.91 25.17
C ARG A 201 21.85 -26.39 24.53
N PRO A 202 21.87 -26.65 23.21
CA PRO A 202 23.08 -27.00 22.49
C PRO A 202 24.13 -25.88 22.55
N SER A 203 25.41 -26.24 22.58
CA SER A 203 26.51 -25.27 22.49
C SER A 203 26.45 -24.46 21.22
N GLY A 204 26.59 -23.14 21.33
CA GLY A 204 26.50 -22.22 20.18
C GLY A 204 25.12 -21.66 19.89
N SER A 205 24.06 -22.09 20.63
CA SER A 205 22.74 -21.50 20.54
C SER A 205 22.56 -20.33 21.50
N GLY A 206 21.62 -19.41 21.16
CA GLY A 206 21.24 -18.29 22.02
C GLY A 206 20.54 -18.73 23.31
N PRO A 207 20.21 -17.80 24.21
CA PRO A 207 19.46 -18.09 25.45
C PRO A 207 18.07 -18.70 25.19
N ASP A 208 17.52 -18.41 24.02
CA ASP A 208 16.25 -18.89 23.47
C ASP A 208 16.37 -20.22 22.72
N GLY A 209 17.57 -20.85 22.69
CA GLY A 209 17.85 -22.09 21.96
C GLY A 209 17.92 -21.90 20.44
N MET A 210 17.92 -20.65 19.95
CA MET A 210 17.93 -20.36 18.52
C MET A 210 19.35 -20.19 18.00
N VAL A 211 19.54 -20.54 16.71
CA VAL A 211 20.77 -20.28 15.95
C VAL A 211 20.43 -19.51 14.67
N LYS A 212 21.35 -18.65 14.24
CA LYS A 212 21.22 -17.95 12.96
C LYS A 212 21.76 -18.83 11.84
N LYS A 213 20.88 -19.26 10.94
CA LYS A 213 21.23 -20.06 9.78
C LYS A 213 21.14 -19.20 8.52
N GLU A 214 22.17 -19.26 7.66
CA GLU A 214 22.12 -18.70 6.33
C GLU A 214 21.50 -19.69 5.36
N GLU A 215 20.48 -19.25 4.65
CA GLU A 215 19.78 -20.07 3.66
C GLU A 215 19.65 -19.31 2.33
N THR A 216 19.84 -20.04 1.21
CA THR A 216 19.65 -19.47 -0.11
C THR A 216 18.30 -19.86 -0.66
N ILE A 217 17.44 -18.86 -0.88
CA ILE A 217 16.09 -19.05 -1.39
C ILE A 217 16.04 -18.59 -2.84
N LYS A 218 15.39 -19.38 -3.69
CA LYS A 218 15.07 -19.00 -5.07
C LYS A 218 13.73 -18.28 -5.10
N ILE A 219 13.72 -17.09 -5.66
CA ILE A 219 12.51 -16.25 -5.80
C ILE A 219 12.24 -16.10 -7.29
N LYS A 220 11.01 -16.43 -7.69
CA LYS A 220 10.53 -16.19 -9.04
C LYS A 220 9.75 -14.88 -9.05
N VAL A 221 10.34 -13.86 -9.65
CA VAL A 221 9.72 -12.55 -9.83
C VAL A 221 8.90 -12.56 -11.11
N PRO A 222 7.59 -12.36 -11.06
CA PRO A 222 6.78 -12.30 -12.28
C PRO A 222 7.08 -11.02 -13.08
N ALA A 223 6.89 -11.09 -14.39
CA ALA A 223 7.01 -9.92 -15.24
C ALA A 223 5.93 -8.88 -14.91
N GLY A 224 6.29 -7.59 -15.01
CA GLY A 224 5.38 -6.48 -14.78
C GLY A 224 5.20 -6.07 -13.30
N VAL A 225 5.99 -6.61 -12.38
CA VAL A 225 5.92 -6.15 -10.97
C VAL A 225 6.18 -4.66 -10.87
N GLU A 226 5.51 -4.01 -9.92
CA GLU A 226 5.61 -2.57 -9.67
C GLU A 226 6.27 -2.34 -8.31
N GLU A 227 6.87 -1.17 -8.17
CA GLU A 227 7.40 -0.73 -6.88
C GLU A 227 6.31 -0.76 -5.81
N GLY A 228 6.65 -1.25 -4.61
CA GLY A 228 5.70 -1.45 -3.52
C GLY A 228 4.91 -2.76 -3.58
N ASN A 229 4.93 -3.50 -4.69
CA ASN A 229 4.41 -4.86 -4.71
C ASN A 229 5.27 -5.75 -3.80
N TYR A 230 4.65 -6.75 -3.20
CA TYR A 230 5.34 -7.72 -2.36
C TYR A 230 4.91 -9.15 -2.67
N MET A 231 5.77 -10.08 -2.35
CA MET A 231 5.52 -11.51 -2.41
C MET A 231 5.76 -12.13 -1.04
N THR A 232 4.86 -12.99 -0.59
CA THR A 232 5.00 -13.73 0.65
C THR A 232 5.41 -15.17 0.35
N LEU A 233 6.52 -15.60 0.93
CA LEU A 233 6.99 -16.97 0.93
C LEU A 233 6.70 -17.59 2.29
N ASN A 234 5.68 -18.43 2.36
CA ASN A 234 5.20 -19.01 3.59
C ASN A 234 6.25 -19.93 4.22
N GLY A 235 6.43 -19.82 5.54
CA GLY A 235 7.32 -20.66 6.30
C GLY A 235 8.82 -20.39 6.10
N GLN A 236 9.21 -19.29 5.44
CA GLN A 236 10.59 -18.93 5.19
C GLN A 236 11.10 -17.78 6.10
N GLY A 237 10.33 -17.45 7.14
CA GLY A 237 10.71 -16.47 8.17
C GLY A 237 11.52 -17.10 9.31
N ASN A 238 11.62 -16.37 10.41
CA ASN A 238 12.21 -16.89 11.64
C ASN A 238 11.30 -17.95 12.25
N GLU A 239 11.89 -18.93 12.92
CA GLU A 239 11.14 -19.88 13.75
C GLU A 239 10.87 -19.29 15.14
N ASP A 240 9.81 -19.76 15.79
CA ASP A 240 9.61 -19.58 17.21
C ASP A 240 10.30 -20.67 18.03
N VAL A 241 10.25 -20.56 19.35
CA VAL A 241 10.78 -21.59 20.25
C VAL A 241 10.11 -22.96 20.12
N SER A 242 8.98 -23.07 19.43
CA SER A 242 8.29 -24.33 19.13
C SER A 242 8.64 -24.89 17.76
N GLY A 243 9.53 -24.23 16.99
CA GLY A 243 9.92 -24.62 15.64
C GLY A 243 8.93 -24.24 14.55
N ASN A 244 7.91 -23.41 14.86
CA ASN A 244 6.97 -22.95 13.85
C ASN A 244 7.52 -21.73 13.12
N PRO A 245 7.67 -21.76 11.79
CA PRO A 245 8.26 -20.65 11.05
C PRO A 245 7.25 -19.52 10.81
N GLY A 246 7.76 -18.28 10.76
CA GLY A 246 7.12 -17.12 10.17
C GLY A 246 7.20 -17.13 8.64
N ASP A 247 6.89 -16.02 8.00
CA ASP A 247 6.97 -15.86 6.55
C ASP A 247 8.12 -14.94 6.15
N LEU A 248 8.57 -15.10 4.92
CA LEU A 248 9.48 -14.15 4.27
C LEU A 248 8.66 -13.26 3.33
N ILE A 249 8.66 -11.96 3.61
CA ILE A 249 8.01 -10.95 2.79
C ILE A 249 9.08 -10.26 1.95
N VAL A 250 9.01 -10.43 0.66
CA VAL A 250 9.91 -9.82 -0.33
C VAL A 250 9.21 -8.62 -0.94
N MET A 251 9.70 -7.42 -0.66
CA MET A 251 9.23 -6.17 -1.24
C MET A 251 10.07 -5.84 -2.46
N PHE A 252 9.42 -5.49 -3.57
CA PHE A 252 10.11 -5.12 -4.79
C PHE A 252 10.40 -3.63 -4.81
N GLU A 253 11.63 -3.27 -5.20
CA GLU A 253 12.12 -1.90 -5.38
C GLU A 253 12.72 -1.80 -6.78
N GLU A 254 12.34 -0.77 -7.54
CA GLU A 254 12.87 -0.57 -8.88
C GLU A 254 14.26 0.06 -8.82
N GLU A 255 15.17 -0.40 -9.67
CA GLU A 255 16.46 0.26 -9.87
C GLU A 255 16.28 1.45 -10.79
N GLU A 256 16.88 2.59 -10.42
CA GLU A 256 16.90 3.77 -11.29
C GLU A 256 17.56 3.43 -12.63
N HIS A 257 16.89 3.82 -13.73
CA HIS A 257 17.41 3.63 -15.07
C HIS A 257 17.97 4.93 -15.64
N PRO A 258 19.12 4.93 -16.34
CA PRO A 258 19.82 6.17 -16.76
C PRO A 258 19.01 7.05 -17.74
N TYR A 259 18.04 6.51 -18.44
CA TYR A 259 17.25 7.24 -19.43
C TYR A 259 15.76 6.85 -19.49
N PHE A 260 15.33 5.80 -18.83
CA PHE A 260 13.92 5.45 -18.73
C PHE A 260 13.30 5.92 -17.42
N VAL A 261 12.08 6.41 -17.51
CA VAL A 261 11.21 6.68 -16.36
C VAL A 261 9.96 5.84 -16.53
N ARG A 262 9.52 5.18 -15.47
CA ARG A 262 8.31 4.38 -15.47
C ARG A 262 7.10 5.23 -15.08
N ASP A 263 5.99 5.01 -15.77
CA ASP A 263 4.66 5.56 -15.45
C ASP A 263 3.63 4.42 -15.53
N GLY A 264 3.45 3.72 -14.40
CA GLY A 264 2.65 2.51 -14.33
C GLY A 264 3.15 1.42 -15.29
N GLU A 265 2.34 1.05 -16.27
CA GLU A 265 2.72 0.10 -17.33
C GLU A 265 3.50 0.75 -18.49
N HIS A 266 3.50 2.07 -18.56
CA HIS A 266 4.17 2.82 -19.62
C HIS A 266 5.62 3.13 -19.26
N VAL A 267 6.43 3.33 -20.29
CA VAL A 267 7.83 3.75 -20.17
C VAL A 267 8.02 5.06 -20.90
N ILE A 268 8.59 6.04 -20.23
CA ILE A 268 8.89 7.35 -20.79
C ILE A 268 10.37 7.41 -21.12
N LEU A 269 10.68 7.85 -22.34
CA LEU A 269 12.04 8.11 -22.83
C LEU A 269 12.09 9.54 -23.39
N GLU A 270 13.08 10.33 -22.99
CA GLU A 270 13.37 11.59 -23.66
C GLU A 270 14.41 11.37 -24.78
N LEU A 271 14.03 11.69 -26.02
CA LEU A 271 14.86 11.54 -27.21
C LEU A 271 15.33 12.90 -27.72
N ASN A 272 16.62 13.16 -27.63
CA ASN A 272 17.24 14.35 -28.18
C ASN A 272 17.56 14.15 -29.68
N ILE A 273 16.93 14.94 -30.55
CA ILE A 273 17.17 14.92 -31.99
C ILE A 273 17.77 16.23 -32.47
N SER A 274 18.48 16.17 -33.59
CA SER A 274 19.02 17.37 -34.22
C SER A 274 17.93 18.18 -34.94
N TYR A 275 18.14 19.48 -35.11
CA TYR A 275 17.23 20.33 -35.89
C TYR A 275 16.98 19.81 -37.33
N PRO A 276 18.00 19.40 -38.11
CA PRO A 276 17.76 18.80 -39.42
C PRO A 276 16.86 17.58 -39.38
N THR A 277 17.05 16.69 -38.38
CA THR A 277 16.20 15.52 -38.20
C THR A 277 14.77 15.90 -37.85
N ALA A 278 14.58 16.95 -37.05
CA ALA A 278 13.23 17.41 -36.73
C ALA A 278 12.49 17.98 -37.95
N VAL A 279 13.20 18.68 -38.82
CA VAL A 279 12.63 19.30 -40.03
C VAL A 279 12.36 18.25 -41.12
N LEU A 280 13.34 17.37 -41.39
CA LEU A 280 13.30 16.44 -42.51
C LEU A 280 12.61 15.11 -42.15
N GLY A 281 12.44 14.83 -40.86
CA GLY A 281 12.01 13.54 -40.39
C GLY A 281 13.07 12.46 -40.56
N GLY A 282 12.71 11.21 -40.38
CA GLY A 282 13.61 10.08 -40.57
C GLY A 282 13.25 8.89 -39.70
N LYS A 283 14.14 7.90 -39.68
CA LYS A 283 14.02 6.72 -38.83
C LYS A 283 15.23 6.67 -37.89
N ILE A 284 14.99 6.56 -36.60
CA ILE A 284 16.00 6.48 -35.56
C ILE A 284 15.81 5.17 -34.78
N GLU A 285 16.89 4.46 -34.52
CA GLU A 285 16.88 3.32 -33.61
C GLU A 285 16.98 3.83 -32.16
N ILE A 286 16.04 3.43 -31.34
CA ILE A 286 15.98 3.80 -29.92
C ILE A 286 15.93 2.56 -29.02
N PRO A 287 16.41 2.67 -27.78
CA PRO A 287 16.27 1.61 -26.80
C PRO A 287 14.80 1.42 -26.40
N THR A 288 14.45 0.18 -26.07
CA THR A 288 13.19 -0.22 -25.44
C THR A 288 13.50 -1.11 -24.25
N VAL A 289 12.55 -1.37 -23.38
CA VAL A 289 12.76 -2.27 -22.21
C VAL A 289 13.18 -3.69 -22.58
N GLU A 290 12.89 -4.16 -23.81
CA GLU A 290 13.25 -5.49 -24.28
C GLU A 290 14.44 -5.53 -25.25
N GLY A 291 14.94 -4.37 -25.64
CA GLY A 291 16.04 -4.26 -26.62
C GLY A 291 15.99 -2.94 -27.40
N LYS A 292 16.01 -2.99 -28.74
CA LYS A 292 16.00 -1.81 -29.59
C LYS A 292 14.85 -1.87 -30.60
N ALA A 293 14.33 -0.70 -30.98
CA ALA A 293 13.29 -0.57 -32.00
C ALA A 293 13.45 0.69 -32.85
N GLY A 294 13.01 0.62 -34.09
CA GLY A 294 13.03 1.77 -35.00
C GLY A 294 11.82 2.69 -34.78
N LEU A 295 12.09 3.95 -34.45
CA LEU A 295 11.10 5.02 -34.35
C LEU A 295 11.11 5.87 -35.61
N LYS A 296 9.94 6.07 -36.23
CA LYS A 296 9.77 7.00 -37.35
C LYS A 296 9.48 8.39 -36.81
N ILE A 297 10.34 9.33 -37.10
CA ILE A 297 10.16 10.76 -36.80
C ILE A 297 9.38 11.41 -37.92
N PRO A 298 8.23 12.02 -37.67
CA PRO A 298 7.49 12.80 -38.67
C PRO A 298 8.26 14.04 -39.08
N VAL A 299 8.02 14.50 -40.32
CA VAL A 299 8.57 15.76 -40.83
C VAL A 299 7.95 16.93 -40.07
N GLY A 300 8.77 17.88 -39.63
CA GLY A 300 8.31 19.07 -38.91
C GLY A 300 7.88 18.83 -37.47
N ILE A 301 8.39 17.78 -36.83
CA ILE A 301 8.07 17.47 -35.43
C ILE A 301 8.55 18.60 -34.52
N GLN A 302 7.75 18.92 -33.50
CA GLN A 302 8.07 19.99 -32.56
C GLN A 302 8.66 19.43 -31.26
N SER A 303 9.47 20.25 -30.58
CA SER A 303 9.98 19.94 -29.26
C SER A 303 8.83 19.79 -28.26
N GLY A 304 8.91 18.80 -27.37
CA GLY A 304 7.86 18.47 -26.40
C GLY A 304 6.79 17.51 -26.92
N GLN A 305 6.70 17.27 -28.25
CA GLN A 305 5.78 16.27 -28.78
C GLN A 305 6.14 14.85 -28.31
N VAL A 306 5.11 14.04 -28.03
CA VAL A 306 5.27 12.68 -27.58
C VAL A 306 4.86 11.70 -28.68
N LEU A 307 5.78 10.84 -29.06
CA LEU A 307 5.54 9.73 -29.99
C LEU A 307 5.27 8.45 -29.21
N ARG A 308 4.18 7.77 -29.53
CA ARG A 308 3.79 6.52 -28.86
C ARG A 308 4.23 5.30 -29.66
N MET A 309 4.96 4.40 -28.99
CA MET A 309 5.30 3.08 -29.49
C MET A 309 4.44 2.04 -28.80
N LYS A 310 3.41 1.59 -29.48
CA LYS A 310 2.40 0.67 -28.94
C LYS A 310 3.04 -0.66 -28.52
N GLY A 311 2.70 -1.14 -27.31
CA GLY A 311 3.13 -2.42 -26.77
C GLY A 311 4.62 -2.54 -26.48
N LYS A 312 5.35 -1.40 -26.31
CA LYS A 312 6.78 -1.37 -25.97
C LYS A 312 7.05 -0.94 -24.52
N GLY A 313 6.02 -0.89 -23.69
CA GLY A 313 6.10 -0.71 -22.24
C GLY A 313 6.20 -2.03 -21.48
N PHE A 314 5.94 -1.99 -20.17
CA PHE A 314 5.97 -3.17 -19.31
C PHE A 314 4.74 -4.06 -19.50
N PRO A 315 4.88 -5.38 -19.30
CA PRO A 315 3.73 -6.30 -19.25
C PRO A 315 2.91 -6.05 -17.99
N ARG A 316 1.62 -6.28 -18.08
CA ARG A 316 0.73 -6.28 -16.90
C ARG A 316 0.74 -7.64 -16.22
N ILE A 317 0.85 -7.67 -14.89
CA ILE A 317 0.97 -8.91 -14.08
C ILE A 317 -0.15 -9.92 -14.36
N ARG A 318 -1.38 -9.46 -14.61
CA ARG A 318 -2.57 -10.33 -14.73
C ARG A 318 -3.08 -10.52 -16.15
N THR A 319 -2.50 -9.84 -17.12
CA THR A 319 -2.95 -9.89 -18.52
C THR A 319 -1.75 -10.07 -19.44
N ARG A 320 -2.01 -10.52 -20.68
CA ARG A 320 -0.95 -10.61 -21.72
C ARG A 320 -0.72 -9.27 -22.44
N SER A 321 -1.32 -8.20 -21.97
CA SER A 321 -1.14 -6.88 -22.57
C SER A 321 0.11 -6.20 -22.05
N HIS A 322 0.71 -5.36 -22.88
CA HIS A 322 1.85 -4.51 -22.54
C HIS A 322 1.41 -3.05 -22.56
N GLY A 323 2.02 -2.24 -21.74
CA GLY A 323 1.95 -0.80 -21.87
C GLY A 323 2.67 -0.30 -23.12
N ASP A 324 2.73 1.00 -23.29
CA ASP A 324 3.36 1.65 -24.43
C ASP A 324 4.64 2.36 -24.01
N GLN A 325 5.57 2.54 -24.94
CA GLN A 325 6.71 3.44 -24.72
C GLN A 325 6.34 4.82 -25.27
N LEU A 326 6.44 5.83 -24.43
CA LEU A 326 6.20 7.23 -24.73
C LEU A 326 7.52 7.93 -24.94
N VAL A 327 7.78 8.39 -26.16
CA VAL A 327 9.04 9.03 -26.53
C VAL A 327 8.81 10.54 -26.65
N LYS A 328 9.26 11.29 -25.64
CA LYS A 328 9.21 12.75 -25.63
C LYS A 328 10.36 13.30 -26.47
N ILE A 329 10.03 14.03 -27.50
CA ILE A 329 11.01 14.59 -28.42
C ILE A 329 11.57 15.90 -27.86
N GLN A 330 12.89 16.01 -27.83
CA GLN A 330 13.60 17.24 -27.50
C GLN A 330 14.51 17.62 -28.65
N ILE A 331 14.39 18.84 -29.15
CA ILE A 331 15.24 19.32 -30.24
C ILE A 331 16.48 19.96 -29.63
N ASN A 332 17.64 19.38 -29.92
CA ASN A 332 18.91 19.89 -29.45
C ASN A 332 19.48 20.92 -30.42
N THR A 333 19.64 22.14 -29.93
CA THR A 333 20.33 23.23 -30.67
C THR A 333 21.80 23.27 -30.28
N PRO A 334 22.72 23.16 -31.26
CA PRO A 334 24.15 23.16 -30.97
C PRO A 334 24.61 24.51 -30.41
N LYS A 335 25.34 24.49 -29.28
CA LYS A 335 25.89 25.72 -28.64
C LYS A 335 27.06 26.32 -29.40
N LYS A 336 27.79 25.53 -30.19
CA LYS A 336 28.95 25.98 -31.00
C LYS A 336 28.73 25.47 -32.42
N LEU A 337 28.94 26.36 -33.39
CA LEU A 337 28.82 26.06 -34.82
C LEU A 337 30.17 26.34 -35.52
N SER A 338 30.50 25.49 -36.49
CA SER A 338 31.58 25.80 -37.43
C SER A 338 31.19 27.00 -38.32
N ARG A 339 32.19 27.66 -38.92
CA ARG A 339 31.96 28.78 -39.84
C ARG A 339 31.08 28.41 -41.03
N GLU A 340 31.22 27.18 -41.53
CA GLU A 340 30.42 26.67 -42.63
C GLU A 340 28.97 26.36 -42.22
N ALA A 341 28.78 25.72 -41.04
CA ALA A 341 27.44 25.46 -40.49
C ALA A 341 26.67 26.75 -40.24
N LYS A 342 27.36 27.79 -39.72
CA LYS A 342 26.77 29.13 -39.53
C LYS A 342 26.26 29.74 -40.84
N LYS A 343 27.09 29.72 -41.90
CA LYS A 343 26.69 30.20 -43.21
C LYS A 343 25.50 29.46 -43.81
N SER A 344 25.47 28.13 -43.61
CA SER A 344 24.34 27.30 -44.09
C SER A 344 23.03 27.62 -43.37
N ILE A 345 23.10 27.88 -42.05
CA ILE A 345 21.92 28.28 -41.27
C ILE A 345 21.44 29.69 -41.67
N GLU A 346 22.34 30.64 -41.86
CA GLU A 346 22.01 32.00 -42.33
C GLU A 346 21.38 31.98 -43.73
N SER A 347 21.82 31.08 -44.61
CA SER A 347 21.19 30.86 -45.90
C SER A 347 19.80 30.24 -45.80
N LEU A 348 19.62 29.26 -44.91
CA LEU A 348 18.35 28.65 -44.65
C LEU A 348 17.34 29.66 -44.07
N GLU A 349 17.75 30.50 -43.14
CA GLU A 349 16.90 31.53 -42.54
C GLU A 349 16.31 32.49 -43.61
N LYS A 350 17.10 32.88 -44.60
CA LYS A 350 16.66 33.73 -45.70
C LYS A 350 15.63 33.05 -46.60
N SER A 351 15.61 31.73 -46.67
CA SER A 351 14.68 30.93 -47.46
C SER A 351 13.40 30.55 -46.71
N LEU A 352 13.40 30.65 -45.39
CA LEU A 352 12.24 30.36 -44.55
C LEU A 352 11.27 31.53 -44.48
N LYS A 353 9.97 31.23 -44.43
CA LYS A 353 8.96 32.27 -44.16
C LYS A 353 9.07 32.78 -42.73
N PRO A 354 8.95 34.08 -42.51
CA PRO A 354 8.99 34.64 -41.14
C PRO A 354 7.79 34.12 -40.34
N ILE A 355 8.03 33.94 -39.04
CA ILE A 355 6.97 33.54 -38.09
C ILE A 355 6.02 34.74 -37.93
N THR A 356 4.75 34.54 -38.35
CA THR A 356 3.70 35.60 -38.36
C THR A 356 3.13 35.85 -36.95
N THR A 357 3.14 34.85 -36.07
CA THR A 357 2.65 34.99 -34.69
C THR A 357 3.70 34.46 -33.71
N PRO A 358 4.67 35.29 -33.30
CA PRO A 358 5.80 34.85 -32.46
C PRO A 358 5.39 34.59 -30.99
N PHE A 359 4.18 34.95 -30.60
CA PHE A 359 3.68 34.81 -29.23
C PHE A 359 2.45 33.88 -29.18
N SER A 360 2.39 33.00 -28.21
CA SER A 360 1.24 32.16 -27.91
C SER A 360 0.89 32.25 -26.41
N LYS A 361 -0.39 32.04 -26.08
CA LYS A 361 -0.80 31.94 -24.68
C LYS A 361 -0.25 30.63 -24.09
N ILE A 362 0.32 30.70 -22.90
CA ILE A 362 0.72 29.51 -22.14
C ILE A 362 -0.54 28.97 -21.46
N ASP A 363 -0.88 27.71 -21.75
CA ASP A 363 -1.87 26.96 -20.97
C ASP A 363 -1.12 26.35 -19.78
N LEU A 364 -1.38 26.90 -18.58
CA LEU A 364 -0.78 26.53 -17.29
C LEU A 364 -1.63 25.43 -16.62
#